data_382c89b8c01f5a45ed1b8d3ace908fbd
#
_entry.id   382c89b8c01f5a45ed1b8d3ace908fbd
#
_cell.length_a   1.000
_cell.length_b   1.000
_cell.length_c   1.000
_cell.angle_alpha   90.00
_cell.angle_beta   90.00
_cell.angle_gamma   90.00
#
_symmetry.space_group_name_H-M   'P 1'
#
loop_
_entity.id
_entity.type
_entity.pdbx_description
1 polymer ?
#
loop_
_entity_poly.entity_id
_entity_poly.type
_entity_poly.pdbx_seq_one_letter_code
_entity_poly.pdbx_strand_id
1 'polypeptide(L)'
;MSEAMAIEPTARRSGGWRRIFIGPHGLRAGWSLLIYVAVTQALGAALFFAIQRIWNLPDQPKFTPGLLIAAELVQAAIVLGVTFFMGRIEKRSLATYGIPLRQAFGLRFWEGALWGIGSCGLVYALMAGFGGYRVHGLALQGAEALWWPLLWALAMLAVAFYEEPAFRGFQLFTLSRGITYWPAALLLSLGFGALHYFQKPNETWLDFLNVGLIGLFFCFTVRRTGDIWFAAGWHFTYNFMSMGIMGSPNTGNEGGKPLAGHLLASSFQGPVWLTGGPTGAQASVFTLAMVALLFALFHWRYREARYPVLNQPPR
;
A
#
# COMPACT_ATOMS: atom_id res chain seq x y z
N MET A 1 -31.95 64.09 6.67
CA MET A 1 -31.61 62.71 6.99
C MET A 1 -30.96 62.11 5.76
N SER A 2 -29.65 62.02 5.76
CA SER A 2 -28.87 61.50 4.62
C SER A 2 -28.44 60.03 4.99
N GLU A 3 -29.01 59.07 4.29
CA GLU A 3 -28.55 57.66 4.40
C GLU A 3 -27.20 57.51 3.77
N ALA A 4 -26.18 57.25 4.58
CA ALA A 4 -24.87 56.85 4.14
C ALA A 4 -24.93 55.41 3.61
N MET A 5 -24.86 55.24 2.30
CA MET A 5 -24.75 53.97 1.60
C MET A 5 -23.39 53.35 1.93
N ALA A 6 -23.40 52.30 2.75
CA ALA A 6 -22.20 51.51 3.07
C ALA A 6 -21.71 50.83 1.79
N ILE A 7 -20.55 51.22 1.32
CA ILE A 7 -19.85 50.55 0.21
C ILE A 7 -19.29 49.23 0.74
N GLU A 8 -19.91 48.10 0.38
CA GLU A 8 -19.32 46.79 0.62
C GLU A 8 -17.92 46.69 -0.02
N PRO A 9 -16.92 46.19 0.66
CA PRO A 9 -15.61 46.04 0.09
C PRO A 9 -15.64 45.01 -1.04
N THR A 10 -15.45 45.48 -2.27
CA THR A 10 -15.31 44.66 -3.48
C THR A 10 -14.18 43.63 -3.26
N ALA A 11 -14.55 42.34 -3.17
CA ALA A 11 -13.59 41.21 -3.10
C ALA A 11 -12.60 41.34 -4.26
N ARG A 12 -11.33 41.60 -3.94
CA ARG A 12 -10.22 41.64 -4.91
C ARG A 12 -10.27 40.40 -5.78
N ARG A 13 -10.64 40.53 -7.04
CA ARG A 13 -10.52 39.45 -8.04
C ARG A 13 -9.03 39.10 -8.17
N SER A 14 -8.61 38.04 -7.52
CA SER A 14 -7.26 37.47 -7.69
C SER A 14 -7.02 37.17 -9.16
N GLY A 15 -5.88 37.58 -9.70
CA GLY A 15 -5.55 37.45 -11.13
C GLY A 15 -5.69 36.01 -11.64
N GLY A 16 -6.07 35.86 -12.93
CA GLY A 16 -6.46 34.58 -13.55
C GLY A 16 -5.49 33.40 -13.30
N TRP A 17 -4.19 33.65 -13.27
CA TRP A 17 -3.15 32.63 -13.03
C TRP A 17 -3.20 32.02 -11.63
N ARG A 18 -3.46 32.81 -10.59
CA ARG A 18 -3.58 32.28 -9.22
C ARG A 18 -4.72 31.28 -9.09
N ARG A 19 -5.79 31.41 -9.87
CA ARG A 19 -6.94 30.50 -9.84
C ARG A 19 -6.61 29.11 -10.38
N ILE A 20 -5.58 28.96 -11.22
CA ILE A 20 -5.12 27.66 -11.72
C ILE A 20 -4.47 26.86 -10.59
N PHE A 21 -3.71 27.50 -9.70
CA PHE A 21 -2.95 26.84 -8.65
C PHE A 21 -3.68 26.82 -7.31
N ILE A 22 -4.42 27.88 -6.99
CA ILE A 22 -5.02 28.12 -5.68
C ILE A 22 -6.54 28.09 -5.78
N GLY A 23 -7.17 27.23 -4.98
CA GLY A 23 -8.61 27.14 -4.79
C GLY A 23 -9.05 27.78 -3.46
N PRO A 24 -10.37 27.65 -3.11
CA PRO A 24 -10.91 28.18 -1.84
C PRO A 24 -10.21 27.64 -0.59
N HIS A 25 -9.64 26.45 -0.68
CA HIS A 25 -9.02 25.74 0.44
C HIS A 25 -7.47 25.61 0.31
N GLY A 26 -6.82 26.54 -0.39
CA GLY A 26 -5.38 26.52 -0.63
C GLY A 26 -5.01 25.90 -1.98
N LEU A 27 -3.88 25.20 -2.06
CA LEU A 27 -3.41 24.54 -3.28
C LEU A 27 -4.46 23.55 -3.80
N ARG A 28 -4.74 23.60 -5.12
CA ARG A 28 -5.68 22.67 -5.74
C ARG A 28 -5.14 21.23 -5.66
N ALA A 29 -6.03 20.26 -5.49
CA ALA A 29 -5.70 18.85 -5.27
C ALA A 29 -4.73 18.27 -6.32
N GLY A 30 -4.91 18.60 -7.61
CA GLY A 30 -4.02 18.13 -8.67
C GLY A 30 -2.57 18.63 -8.51
N TRP A 31 -2.37 19.91 -8.18
CA TRP A 31 -1.05 20.46 -7.93
C TRP A 31 -0.41 19.96 -6.65
N SER A 32 -1.23 19.82 -5.58
CA SER A 32 -0.79 19.26 -4.31
C SER A 32 -0.30 17.83 -4.51
N LEU A 33 -1.03 17.01 -5.27
CA LEU A 33 -0.64 15.64 -5.60
C LEU A 33 0.62 15.60 -6.48
N LEU A 34 0.69 16.44 -7.52
CA LEU A 34 1.85 16.49 -8.41
C LEU A 34 3.14 16.84 -7.64
N ILE A 35 3.09 17.85 -6.78
CA ILE A 35 4.23 18.25 -5.94
C ILE A 35 4.61 17.09 -5.00
N TYR A 36 3.64 16.48 -4.35
CA TYR A 36 3.88 15.36 -3.44
C TYR A 36 4.58 14.20 -4.17
N VAL A 37 4.04 13.76 -5.30
CA VAL A 37 4.62 12.65 -6.09
C VAL A 37 6.01 13.04 -6.61
N ALA A 38 6.17 14.24 -7.19
CA ALA A 38 7.46 14.68 -7.71
C ALA A 38 8.54 14.73 -6.62
N VAL A 39 8.21 15.26 -5.44
CA VAL A 39 9.17 15.36 -4.33
C VAL A 39 9.49 13.99 -3.74
N THR A 40 8.51 13.12 -3.54
CA THR A 40 8.76 11.76 -3.02
C THR A 40 9.61 10.93 -3.98
N GLN A 41 9.32 10.99 -5.29
CA GLN A 41 10.11 10.27 -6.30
C GLN A 41 11.52 10.85 -6.45
N ALA A 42 11.66 12.18 -6.45
CA ALA A 42 12.98 12.81 -6.55
C ALA A 42 13.87 12.48 -5.33
N LEU A 43 13.33 12.53 -4.12
CA LEU A 43 14.07 12.15 -2.91
C LEU A 43 14.41 10.66 -2.89
N GLY A 44 13.47 9.79 -3.28
CA GLY A 44 13.72 8.35 -3.38
C GLY A 44 14.82 8.02 -4.38
N ALA A 45 14.75 8.60 -5.59
CA ALA A 45 15.76 8.41 -6.63
C ALA A 45 17.12 8.98 -6.19
N ALA A 46 17.17 10.21 -5.66
CA ALA A 46 18.42 10.82 -5.20
C ALA A 46 19.12 9.96 -4.13
N LEU A 47 18.34 9.44 -3.18
CA LEU A 47 18.87 8.61 -2.12
C LEU A 47 19.29 7.22 -2.63
N PHE A 48 18.53 6.62 -3.54
CA PHE A 48 18.91 5.37 -4.19
C PHE A 48 20.25 5.50 -4.92
N PHE A 49 20.42 6.54 -5.74
CA PHE A 49 21.67 6.80 -6.44
C PHE A 49 22.84 7.10 -5.50
N ALA A 50 22.58 7.85 -4.41
CA ALA A 50 23.60 8.12 -3.39
C ALA A 50 24.06 6.82 -2.71
N ILE A 51 23.14 5.98 -2.29
CA ILE A 51 23.41 4.68 -1.67
C ILE A 51 24.17 3.78 -2.63
N GLN A 52 23.71 3.66 -3.87
CA GLN A 52 24.36 2.85 -4.90
C GLN A 52 25.81 3.31 -5.14
N ARG A 53 26.04 4.64 -5.18
CA ARG A 53 27.34 5.22 -5.38
C ARG A 53 28.29 5.01 -4.19
N ILE A 54 27.79 5.16 -2.96
CA ILE A 54 28.60 5.05 -1.73
C ILE A 54 29.01 3.59 -1.47
N TRP A 55 28.09 2.64 -1.69
CA TRP A 55 28.32 1.22 -1.38
C TRP A 55 28.65 0.35 -2.60
N ASN A 56 28.81 0.94 -3.78
CA ASN A 56 29.07 0.21 -5.04
C ASN A 56 28.12 -0.97 -5.25
N LEU A 57 26.82 -0.76 -4.94
CA LEU A 57 25.82 -1.80 -5.13
C LEU A 57 25.61 -2.09 -6.61
N PRO A 58 25.35 -3.35 -7.00
CA PRO A 58 25.00 -3.70 -8.38
C PRO A 58 23.67 -3.04 -8.77
N ASP A 59 23.46 -2.86 -10.07
CA ASP A 59 22.23 -2.27 -10.61
C ASP A 59 20.96 -3.04 -10.20
N GLN A 60 21.09 -4.34 -10.00
CA GLN A 60 20.03 -5.19 -9.47
C GLN A 60 20.55 -5.94 -8.23
N PRO A 61 20.43 -5.35 -7.05
CA PRO A 61 20.84 -6.01 -5.81
C PRO A 61 19.95 -7.22 -5.53
N LYS A 62 20.53 -8.27 -4.93
CA LYS A 62 19.78 -9.46 -4.53
C LYS A 62 18.68 -9.09 -3.54
N PHE A 63 17.51 -9.71 -3.73
CA PHE A 63 16.36 -9.52 -2.86
C PHE A 63 16.59 -10.22 -1.50
N THR A 64 17.14 -9.49 -0.54
CA THR A 64 17.39 -9.99 0.82
C THR A 64 16.57 -9.22 1.84
N PRO A 65 16.17 -9.87 2.98
CA PRO A 65 15.36 -9.18 3.97
C PRO A 65 16.02 -7.93 4.54
N GLY A 66 17.35 -7.96 4.78
CA GLY A 66 18.07 -6.80 5.30
C GLY A 66 18.07 -5.60 4.35
N LEU A 67 18.30 -5.83 3.06
CA LEU A 67 18.23 -4.78 2.04
C LEU A 67 16.81 -4.24 1.89
N LEU A 68 15.82 -5.13 1.89
CA LEU A 68 14.40 -4.73 1.80
C LEU A 68 13.99 -3.90 3.02
N ILE A 69 14.33 -4.32 4.24
CA ILE A 69 14.07 -3.54 5.46
C ILE A 69 14.66 -2.14 5.33
N ALA A 70 15.93 -2.03 4.94
CA ALA A 70 16.61 -0.74 4.82
C ALA A 70 15.95 0.15 3.76
N ALA A 71 15.66 -0.39 2.57
CA ALA A 71 15.03 0.34 1.47
C ALA A 71 13.62 0.83 1.86
N GLU A 72 12.79 -0.05 2.40
CA GLU A 72 11.40 0.26 2.74
C GLU A 72 11.28 1.22 3.92
N LEU A 73 12.14 1.12 4.93
CA LEU A 73 12.17 2.09 6.03
C LEU A 73 12.58 3.48 5.55
N VAL A 74 13.52 3.56 4.63
CA VAL A 74 13.92 4.82 3.99
C VAL A 74 12.77 5.41 3.20
N GLN A 75 12.11 4.62 2.37
CA GLN A 75 10.94 5.06 1.59
C GLN A 75 9.78 5.48 2.50
N ALA A 76 9.53 4.75 3.58
CA ALA A 76 8.53 5.11 4.60
C ALA A 76 8.87 6.46 5.26
N ALA A 77 10.14 6.69 5.59
CA ALA A 77 10.58 7.95 6.17
C ALA A 77 10.40 9.13 5.19
N ILE A 78 10.72 8.95 3.91
CA ILE A 78 10.48 9.96 2.86
C ILE A 78 8.98 10.25 2.74
N VAL A 79 8.15 9.23 2.59
CA VAL A 79 6.69 9.37 2.42
C VAL A 79 6.07 10.07 3.62
N LEU A 80 6.39 9.64 4.84
CA LEU A 80 5.88 10.26 6.07
C LEU A 80 6.41 11.69 6.25
N GLY A 81 7.69 11.93 5.94
CA GLY A 81 8.31 13.26 6.01
C GLY A 81 7.68 14.24 5.03
N VAL A 82 7.49 13.84 3.76
CA VAL A 82 6.82 14.68 2.75
C VAL A 82 5.34 14.88 3.10
N THR A 83 4.64 13.84 3.58
CA THR A 83 3.26 13.95 4.06
C THR A 83 3.15 14.95 5.22
N PHE A 84 4.06 14.87 6.18
CA PHE A 84 4.13 15.82 7.30
C PHE A 84 4.38 17.26 6.81
N PHE A 85 5.33 17.45 5.90
CA PHE A 85 5.64 18.78 5.32
C PHE A 85 4.45 19.36 4.56
N MET A 86 3.82 18.57 3.69
CA MET A 86 2.59 18.98 2.99
C MET A 86 1.47 19.30 3.98
N GLY A 87 1.34 18.51 5.04
CA GLY A 87 0.40 18.76 6.12
C GLY A 87 0.65 20.11 6.82
N ARG A 88 1.91 20.48 7.04
CA ARG A 88 2.26 21.82 7.59
C ARG A 88 1.82 22.94 6.67
N ILE A 89 2.02 22.80 5.34
CA ILE A 89 1.56 23.77 4.34
C ILE A 89 0.04 23.85 4.31
N GLU A 90 -0.65 22.70 4.34
CA GLU A 90 -2.12 22.64 4.29
C GLU A 90 -2.78 22.85 5.67
N LYS A 91 -2.00 23.07 6.73
CA LYS A 91 -2.46 23.16 8.14
C LYS A 91 -3.29 21.95 8.58
N ARG A 92 -2.79 20.75 8.27
CA ARG A 92 -3.42 19.46 8.54
C ARG A 92 -2.45 18.54 9.27
N SER A 93 -2.99 17.67 10.13
CA SER A 93 -2.20 16.63 10.81
C SER A 93 -2.10 15.36 9.94
N LEU A 94 -1.14 14.48 10.25
CA LEU A 94 -1.04 13.16 9.62
C LEU A 94 -2.33 12.35 9.77
N ALA A 95 -3.02 12.48 10.90
CA ALA A 95 -4.30 11.82 11.15
C ALA A 95 -5.39 12.25 10.15
N THR A 96 -5.35 13.49 9.64
CA THR A 96 -6.27 13.95 8.60
C THR A 96 -6.10 13.17 7.31
N TYR A 97 -4.89 12.71 7.02
CA TYR A 97 -4.58 11.86 5.86
C TYR A 97 -4.76 10.36 6.16
N GLY A 98 -5.45 10.01 7.24
CA GLY A 98 -5.68 8.61 7.62
C GLY A 98 -4.46 7.92 8.27
N ILE A 99 -3.48 8.69 8.76
CA ILE A 99 -2.24 8.16 9.36
C ILE A 99 -2.12 8.61 10.83
N PRO A 100 -3.02 8.19 11.74
CA PRO A 100 -2.89 8.49 13.17
C PRO A 100 -1.79 7.62 13.81
N LEU A 101 -0.53 8.07 13.82
CA LEU A 101 0.64 7.29 14.24
C LEU A 101 0.50 6.63 15.63
N ARG A 102 -0.23 7.26 16.57
CA ARG A 102 -0.48 6.67 17.90
C ARG A 102 -1.29 5.38 17.86
N GLN A 103 -1.91 5.07 16.74
CA GLN A 103 -2.75 3.88 16.53
C GLN A 103 -2.08 2.84 15.63
N ALA A 104 -0.80 3.03 15.27
CA ALA A 104 -0.06 2.21 14.32
C ALA A 104 -0.10 0.69 14.63
N PHE A 105 -0.02 0.32 15.91
CA PHE A 105 -0.14 -1.07 16.38
C PHE A 105 -1.37 -1.26 17.27
N GLY A 106 -2.42 -0.45 17.03
CA GLY A 106 -3.67 -0.56 17.75
C GLY A 106 -4.54 -1.73 17.28
N LEU A 107 -5.73 -1.86 17.85
CA LEU A 107 -6.66 -2.97 17.59
C LEU A 107 -6.91 -3.21 16.09
N ARG A 108 -7.03 -2.14 15.28
CA ARG A 108 -7.29 -2.26 13.84
C ARG A 108 -6.13 -2.89 13.07
N PHE A 109 -4.89 -2.57 13.46
CA PHE A 109 -3.72 -3.22 12.87
C PHE A 109 -3.76 -4.73 13.12
N TRP A 110 -3.98 -5.15 14.35
CA TRP A 110 -4.02 -6.56 14.71
C TRP A 110 -5.25 -7.29 14.15
N GLU A 111 -6.41 -6.62 14.07
CA GLU A 111 -7.57 -7.15 13.36
C GLU A 111 -7.24 -7.38 11.88
N GLY A 112 -6.63 -6.38 11.21
CA GLY A 112 -6.15 -6.54 9.84
C GLY A 112 -5.14 -7.68 9.69
N ALA A 113 -4.20 -7.79 10.63
CA ALA A 113 -3.21 -8.86 10.63
C ALA A 113 -3.86 -10.26 10.71
N LEU A 114 -4.87 -10.44 11.56
CA LEU A 114 -5.61 -11.72 11.64
C LEU A 114 -6.38 -12.01 10.34
N TRP A 115 -6.97 -10.99 9.73
CA TRP A 115 -7.63 -11.14 8.44
C TRP A 115 -6.64 -11.49 7.33
N GLY A 116 -5.42 -10.92 7.35
CA GLY A 116 -4.36 -11.24 6.38
C GLY A 116 -3.89 -12.69 6.49
N ILE A 117 -3.68 -13.18 7.73
CA ILE A 117 -3.34 -14.59 7.99
C ILE A 117 -4.46 -15.51 7.49
N GLY A 118 -5.72 -15.21 7.84
CA GLY A 118 -6.86 -16.01 7.42
C GLY A 118 -7.06 -16.03 5.90
N SER A 119 -6.86 -14.88 5.24
CA SER A 119 -6.94 -14.74 3.79
C SER A 119 -5.87 -15.58 3.08
N CYS A 120 -4.62 -15.48 3.55
CA CYS A 120 -3.53 -16.29 3.01
C CYS A 120 -3.81 -17.77 3.22
N GLY A 121 -4.18 -18.18 4.45
CA GLY A 121 -4.54 -19.56 4.74
C GLY A 121 -5.65 -20.10 3.84
N LEU A 122 -6.68 -19.30 3.57
CA LEU A 122 -7.77 -19.68 2.67
C LEU A 122 -7.28 -19.94 1.24
N VAL A 123 -6.48 -19.01 0.67
CA VAL A 123 -5.94 -19.16 -0.69
C VAL A 123 -5.10 -20.44 -0.79
N TYR A 124 -4.20 -20.68 0.16
CA TYR A 124 -3.35 -21.86 0.13
C TYR A 124 -4.10 -23.16 0.42
N ALA A 125 -5.13 -23.13 1.27
CA ALA A 125 -6.00 -24.29 1.49
C ALA A 125 -6.78 -24.65 0.22
N LEU A 126 -7.31 -23.66 -0.50
CA LEU A 126 -7.97 -23.89 -1.78
C LEU A 126 -6.99 -24.43 -2.83
N MET A 127 -5.81 -23.81 -2.97
CA MET A 127 -4.78 -24.32 -3.87
C MET A 127 -4.38 -25.77 -3.55
N ALA A 128 -4.23 -26.11 -2.27
CA ALA A 128 -3.92 -27.48 -1.85
C ALA A 128 -5.07 -28.46 -2.14
N GLY A 129 -6.30 -28.05 -1.86
CA GLY A 129 -7.50 -28.86 -2.16
C GLY A 129 -7.67 -29.19 -3.65
N PHE A 130 -7.19 -28.31 -4.54
CA PHE A 130 -7.16 -28.54 -5.99
C PHE A 130 -5.83 -29.12 -6.49
N GLY A 131 -4.92 -29.53 -5.58
CA GLY A 131 -3.64 -30.16 -5.93
C GLY A 131 -2.57 -29.19 -6.43
N GLY A 132 -2.80 -27.88 -6.34
CA GLY A 132 -1.87 -26.83 -6.79
C GLY A 132 -0.77 -26.48 -5.83
N TYR A 133 -0.89 -26.86 -4.53
CA TYR A 133 0.07 -26.58 -3.48
C TYR A 133 0.27 -27.79 -2.58
N ARG A 134 1.53 -28.09 -2.25
CA ARG A 134 1.87 -29.19 -1.34
C ARG A 134 3.02 -28.79 -0.43
N VAL A 135 2.89 -29.08 0.86
CA VAL A 135 3.94 -28.95 1.88
C VAL A 135 4.66 -30.28 2.02
N HIS A 136 5.99 -30.25 2.04
CA HIS A 136 6.87 -31.42 2.20
C HIS A 136 7.53 -31.47 3.60
N GLY A 137 7.46 -30.37 4.37
CA GLY A 137 8.06 -30.24 5.69
C GLY A 137 8.60 -28.83 5.92
N LEU A 138 9.57 -28.70 6.81
CA LEU A 138 10.31 -27.46 7.05
C LEU A 138 11.51 -27.39 6.10
N ALA A 139 11.70 -26.21 5.49
CA ALA A 139 12.90 -25.91 4.69
C ALA A 139 14.08 -25.47 5.58
N LEU A 140 13.79 -25.01 6.78
CA LEU A 140 14.75 -24.47 7.73
C LEU A 140 14.78 -25.33 9.01
N GLN A 141 15.96 -25.43 9.66
CA GLN A 141 16.15 -26.20 10.89
C GLN A 141 16.87 -25.38 11.97
N GLY A 142 16.73 -25.79 13.21
CA GLY A 142 17.39 -25.14 14.35
C GLY A 142 17.07 -23.66 14.47
N ALA A 143 18.08 -22.85 14.72
CA ALA A 143 17.94 -21.40 14.88
C ALA A 143 17.46 -20.69 13.60
N GLU A 144 17.74 -21.23 12.41
CA GLU A 144 17.32 -20.66 11.14
C GLU A 144 15.80 -20.63 11.00
N ALA A 145 15.10 -21.63 11.52
CA ALA A 145 13.65 -21.70 11.52
C ALA A 145 12.96 -20.59 12.34
N LEU A 146 13.70 -19.90 13.19
CA LEU A 146 13.20 -18.74 13.96
C LEU A 146 13.72 -17.44 13.35
N TRP A 147 14.99 -17.40 12.97
CA TRP A 147 15.65 -16.16 12.54
C TRP A 147 15.16 -15.65 11.18
N TRP A 148 15.07 -16.53 10.17
CA TRP A 148 14.62 -16.14 8.85
C TRP A 148 13.17 -15.63 8.81
N PRO A 149 12.18 -16.34 9.42
CA PRO A 149 10.82 -15.81 9.50
C PRO A 149 10.73 -14.45 10.20
N LEU A 150 11.52 -14.24 11.27
CA LEU A 150 11.57 -12.95 11.95
C LEU A 150 12.06 -11.83 11.03
N LEU A 151 13.15 -12.07 10.28
CA LEU A 151 13.67 -11.10 9.31
C LEU A 151 12.65 -10.80 8.21
N TRP A 152 11.99 -11.83 7.67
CA TRP A 152 10.95 -11.63 6.65
C TRP A 152 9.71 -10.94 7.23
N ALA A 153 9.34 -11.21 8.46
CA ALA A 153 8.26 -10.47 9.13
C ALA A 153 8.60 -8.98 9.24
N LEU A 154 9.80 -8.64 9.66
CA LEU A 154 10.25 -7.23 9.71
C LEU A 154 10.29 -6.58 8.32
N ALA A 155 10.75 -7.32 7.31
CA ALA A 155 10.78 -6.82 5.93
C ALA A 155 9.37 -6.52 5.39
N MET A 156 8.43 -7.46 5.53
CA MET A 156 7.04 -7.28 5.07
C MET A 156 6.28 -6.23 5.90
N LEU A 157 6.62 -6.07 7.17
CA LEU A 157 6.12 -4.98 7.98
C LEU A 157 6.60 -3.62 7.44
N ALA A 158 7.88 -3.50 7.09
CA ALA A 158 8.44 -2.29 6.50
C ALA A 158 7.78 -1.96 5.15
N VAL A 159 7.55 -2.95 4.27
CA VAL A 159 6.78 -2.82 3.02
C VAL A 159 5.39 -2.21 3.29
N ALA A 160 4.63 -2.79 4.22
CA ALA A 160 3.29 -2.29 4.53
C ALA A 160 3.31 -0.86 5.11
N PHE A 161 4.31 -0.54 5.92
CA PHE A 161 4.49 0.80 6.51
C PHE A 161 5.01 1.86 5.53
N TYR A 162 5.53 1.45 4.38
CA TYR A 162 5.80 2.33 3.26
C TYR A 162 4.59 2.45 2.32
N GLU A 163 4.09 1.32 1.80
CA GLU A 163 3.11 1.34 0.73
C GLU A 163 1.74 1.85 1.16
N GLU A 164 1.27 1.52 2.37
CA GLU A 164 -0.04 2.00 2.80
C GLU A 164 -0.08 3.52 3.04
N PRO A 165 0.88 4.16 3.73
CA PRO A 165 0.96 5.62 3.78
C PRO A 165 1.14 6.26 2.40
N ALA A 166 1.92 5.65 1.51
CA ALA A 166 2.17 6.19 0.17
C ALA A 166 0.89 6.27 -0.66
N PHE A 167 0.11 5.19 -0.75
CA PHE A 167 -1.06 5.11 -1.63
C PHE A 167 -2.37 5.51 -0.95
N ARG A 168 -2.55 5.18 0.34
CA ARG A 168 -3.82 5.36 1.08
C ARG A 168 -3.78 6.51 2.08
N GLY A 169 -2.60 7.16 2.21
CA GLY A 169 -2.42 8.37 3.01
C GLY A 169 -2.74 9.65 2.23
N PHE A 170 -1.71 10.48 2.06
CA PHE A 170 -1.82 11.80 1.43
C PHE A 170 -2.44 11.75 0.03
N GLN A 171 -2.03 10.79 -0.80
CA GLN A 171 -2.51 10.70 -2.18
C GLN A 171 -4.02 10.45 -2.25
N LEU A 172 -4.53 9.46 -1.50
CA LEU A 172 -5.97 9.14 -1.49
C LEU A 172 -6.80 10.30 -0.95
N PHE A 173 -6.36 10.94 0.15
CA PHE A 173 -7.04 12.10 0.70
C PHE A 173 -7.09 13.26 -0.29
N THR A 174 -5.93 13.62 -0.85
CA THR A 174 -5.79 14.76 -1.75
C THR A 174 -6.57 14.56 -3.04
N LEU A 175 -6.47 13.38 -3.64
CA LEU A 175 -7.20 13.06 -4.86
C LEU A 175 -8.72 13.02 -4.61
N SER A 176 -9.15 12.49 -3.46
CA SER A 176 -10.57 12.48 -3.06
C SER A 176 -11.18 13.89 -2.95
N ARG A 177 -10.38 14.88 -2.59
CA ARG A 177 -10.81 16.29 -2.57
C ARG A 177 -11.04 16.85 -3.99
N GLY A 178 -10.32 16.31 -4.98
CA GLY A 178 -10.43 16.75 -6.37
C GLY A 178 -11.54 16.08 -7.17
N ILE A 179 -11.67 14.77 -7.03
CA ILE A 179 -12.55 13.93 -7.89
C ILE A 179 -13.47 12.99 -7.11
N THR A 180 -13.69 13.22 -5.84
CA THR A 180 -14.42 12.37 -4.89
C THR A 180 -13.70 11.05 -4.55
N TYR A 181 -14.24 10.31 -3.55
CA TYR A 181 -13.52 9.17 -2.95
C TYR A 181 -13.34 7.98 -3.91
N TRP A 182 -14.42 7.50 -4.51
CA TRP A 182 -14.37 6.25 -5.27
C TRP A 182 -13.59 6.36 -6.58
N PRO A 183 -13.71 7.42 -7.38
CA PRO A 183 -12.82 7.65 -8.51
C PRO A 183 -11.35 7.75 -8.09
N ALA A 184 -11.05 8.43 -6.98
CA ALA A 184 -9.70 8.51 -6.43
C ALA A 184 -9.17 7.13 -6.01
N ALA A 185 -9.98 6.35 -5.29
CA ALA A 185 -9.65 4.99 -4.89
C ALA A 185 -9.39 4.08 -6.08
N LEU A 186 -10.24 4.16 -7.12
CA LEU A 186 -10.08 3.36 -8.34
C LEU A 186 -8.79 3.72 -9.08
N LEU A 187 -8.51 5.02 -9.29
CA LEU A 187 -7.28 5.46 -9.98
C LEU A 187 -6.02 5.02 -9.25
N LEU A 188 -5.97 5.19 -7.91
CA LEU A 188 -4.81 4.78 -7.12
C LEU A 188 -4.65 3.26 -7.09
N SER A 189 -5.74 2.50 -7.09
CA SER A 189 -5.70 1.05 -7.10
C SER A 189 -5.25 0.49 -8.44
N LEU A 190 -5.72 1.08 -9.55
CA LEU A 190 -5.22 0.76 -10.90
C LEU A 190 -3.74 1.13 -11.04
N GLY A 191 -3.34 2.30 -10.53
CA GLY A 191 -1.94 2.72 -10.48
C GLY A 191 -1.07 1.76 -9.67
N PHE A 192 -1.56 1.28 -8.53
CA PHE A 192 -0.87 0.30 -7.69
C PHE A 192 -0.67 -1.04 -8.42
N GLY A 193 -1.71 -1.57 -9.05
CA GLY A 193 -1.59 -2.76 -9.89
C GLY A 193 -0.66 -2.55 -11.09
N ALA A 194 -0.73 -1.39 -11.75
CA ALA A 194 0.12 -1.05 -12.88
C ALA A 194 1.61 -0.97 -12.50
N LEU A 195 1.93 -0.36 -11.35
CA LEU A 195 3.31 -0.32 -10.88
C LEU A 195 3.86 -1.74 -10.67
N HIS A 196 3.09 -2.65 -10.05
CA HIS A 196 3.51 -4.04 -9.90
C HIS A 196 3.73 -4.70 -11.27
N TYR A 197 2.77 -4.56 -12.18
CA TYR A 197 2.81 -5.18 -13.49
C TYR A 197 3.99 -4.72 -14.35
N PHE A 198 4.31 -3.40 -14.35
CA PHE A 198 5.35 -2.85 -15.20
C PHE A 198 6.75 -2.86 -14.58
N GLN A 199 6.86 -2.94 -13.25
CA GLN A 199 8.16 -2.91 -12.56
C GLN A 199 8.78 -4.29 -12.32
N LYS A 200 7.99 -5.35 -12.40
CA LYS A 200 8.47 -6.71 -12.20
C LYS A 200 8.44 -7.50 -13.52
N PRO A 201 9.43 -8.36 -13.77
CA PRO A 201 9.42 -9.21 -14.95
C PRO A 201 8.37 -10.34 -14.82
N ASN A 202 7.82 -10.79 -15.96
CA ASN A 202 6.93 -11.95 -16.06
C ASN A 202 5.61 -11.85 -15.24
N GLU A 203 5.17 -10.64 -14.92
CA GLU A 203 3.86 -10.42 -14.30
C GLU A 203 2.72 -10.73 -15.27
N THR A 204 1.58 -11.17 -14.74
CA THR A 204 0.41 -11.53 -15.53
C THR A 204 -0.69 -10.47 -15.39
N TRP A 205 -1.62 -10.42 -16.36
CA TRP A 205 -2.79 -9.56 -16.26
C TRP A 205 -3.68 -9.92 -15.04
N LEU A 206 -3.67 -11.19 -14.61
CA LEU A 206 -4.42 -11.65 -13.44
C LEU A 206 -3.76 -11.12 -12.15
N ASP A 207 -2.44 -11.02 -12.11
CA ASP A 207 -1.75 -10.35 -11.02
C ASP A 207 -2.10 -8.86 -10.97
N PHE A 208 -2.01 -8.18 -12.11
CA PHE A 208 -2.45 -6.77 -12.21
C PHE A 208 -3.86 -6.57 -11.65
N LEU A 209 -4.81 -7.44 -12.04
CA LEU A 209 -6.19 -7.38 -11.57
C LEU A 209 -6.29 -7.62 -10.06
N ASN A 210 -5.66 -8.67 -9.55
CA ASN A 210 -5.70 -9.04 -8.14
C ASN A 210 -5.06 -7.97 -7.26
N VAL A 211 -3.87 -7.48 -7.62
CA VAL A 211 -3.17 -6.41 -6.88
C VAL A 211 -3.97 -5.12 -6.91
N GLY A 212 -4.56 -4.78 -8.07
CA GLY A 212 -5.46 -3.63 -8.19
C GLY A 212 -6.70 -3.77 -7.31
N LEU A 213 -7.34 -4.94 -7.28
CA LEU A 213 -8.52 -5.20 -6.44
C LEU A 213 -8.16 -5.24 -4.93
N ILE A 214 -7.02 -5.78 -4.55
CA ILE A 214 -6.50 -5.69 -3.18
C ILE A 214 -6.29 -4.22 -2.81
N GLY A 215 -5.70 -3.44 -3.73
CA GLY A 215 -5.55 -2.00 -3.57
C GLY A 215 -6.87 -1.27 -3.34
N LEU A 216 -7.91 -1.64 -4.08
CA LEU A 216 -9.26 -1.10 -3.93
C LEU A 216 -9.90 -1.55 -2.60
N PHE A 217 -9.67 -2.79 -2.19
CA PHE A 217 -10.08 -3.29 -0.89
C PHE A 217 -9.42 -2.48 0.25
N PHE A 218 -8.13 -2.16 0.16
CA PHE A 218 -7.46 -1.30 1.14
C PHE A 218 -8.07 0.10 1.18
N CYS A 219 -8.37 0.72 0.05
CA CYS A 219 -9.13 1.96 0.02
C CYS A 219 -10.50 1.79 0.69
N PHE A 220 -11.19 0.66 0.46
CA PHE A 220 -12.47 0.39 1.09
C PHE A 220 -12.35 0.27 2.63
N THR A 221 -11.30 -0.38 3.12
CA THR A 221 -11.04 -0.46 4.58
C THR A 221 -10.81 0.92 5.17
N VAL A 222 -9.98 1.77 4.52
CA VAL A 222 -9.76 3.16 4.94
C VAL A 222 -11.07 3.95 4.96
N ARG A 223 -11.91 3.80 3.94
CA ARG A 223 -13.24 4.44 3.89
C ARG A 223 -14.09 4.10 5.10
N ARG A 224 -14.02 2.88 5.59
CA ARG A 224 -14.86 2.35 6.67
C ARG A 224 -14.25 2.53 8.06
N THR A 225 -12.93 2.41 8.20
CA THR A 225 -12.25 2.49 9.50
C THR A 225 -11.82 3.91 9.86
N GLY A 226 -11.51 4.73 8.86
CA GLY A 226 -11.02 6.09 9.02
C GLY A 226 -9.48 6.22 9.01
N ASP A 227 -8.75 5.10 8.95
CA ASP A 227 -7.29 5.07 8.91
C ASP A 227 -6.74 3.86 8.13
N ILE A 228 -5.42 3.87 7.89
CA ILE A 228 -4.73 2.85 7.09
C ILE A 228 -4.38 1.57 7.88
N TRP A 229 -4.56 1.53 9.21
CA TRP A 229 -3.91 0.51 10.03
C TRP A 229 -4.46 -0.89 9.83
N PHE A 230 -5.76 -1.02 9.50
CA PHE A 230 -6.30 -2.33 9.11
C PHE A 230 -5.63 -2.83 7.82
N ALA A 231 -5.52 -1.96 6.80
CA ALA A 231 -4.86 -2.30 5.54
C ALA A 231 -3.39 -2.68 5.77
N ALA A 232 -2.65 -1.90 6.57
CA ALA A 232 -1.25 -2.17 6.89
C ALA A 232 -1.06 -3.52 7.62
N GLY A 233 -1.93 -3.84 8.58
CA GLY A 233 -1.89 -5.13 9.27
C GLY A 233 -2.17 -6.32 8.34
N TRP A 234 -3.19 -6.20 7.49
CA TRP A 234 -3.52 -7.23 6.50
C TRP A 234 -2.39 -7.40 5.48
N HIS A 235 -1.89 -6.32 4.91
CA HIS A 235 -0.81 -6.31 3.92
C HIS A 235 0.46 -6.98 4.47
N PHE A 236 0.89 -6.56 5.66
CA PHE A 236 2.01 -7.15 6.36
C PHE A 236 1.89 -8.67 6.45
N THR A 237 0.80 -9.15 7.05
CA THR A 237 0.70 -10.57 7.37
C THR A 237 0.39 -11.44 6.17
N TYR A 238 -0.37 -10.95 5.19
CA TYR A 238 -0.60 -11.69 3.95
C TYR A 238 0.71 -11.94 3.20
N ASN A 239 1.53 -10.89 3.01
CA ASN A 239 2.82 -11.01 2.34
C ASN A 239 3.80 -11.88 3.13
N PHE A 240 3.88 -11.68 4.44
CA PHE A 240 4.72 -12.50 5.31
C PHE A 240 4.35 -13.98 5.25
N MET A 241 3.07 -14.29 5.41
CA MET A 241 2.59 -15.67 5.33
C MET A 241 2.83 -16.29 3.96
N SER A 242 2.50 -15.57 2.89
CA SER A 242 2.64 -16.09 1.53
C SER A 242 4.10 -16.34 1.16
N MET A 243 4.97 -15.35 1.32
CA MET A 243 6.36 -15.43 0.85
C MET A 243 7.32 -15.99 1.90
N GLY A 244 7.22 -15.55 3.14
CA GLY A 244 8.13 -15.93 4.22
C GLY A 244 7.82 -17.30 4.83
N ILE A 245 6.56 -17.69 4.87
CA ILE A 245 6.13 -18.97 5.47
C ILE A 245 5.84 -20.01 4.39
N MET A 246 4.90 -19.75 3.48
CA MET A 246 4.41 -20.74 2.50
C MET A 246 5.36 -20.97 1.33
N GLY A 247 6.40 -20.14 1.16
CA GLY A 247 7.37 -20.27 0.07
C GLY A 247 6.80 -19.92 -1.31
N SER A 248 5.92 -18.91 -1.38
CA SER A 248 5.39 -18.43 -2.66
C SER A 248 6.50 -17.97 -3.58
N PRO A 249 6.47 -18.32 -4.88
CA PRO A 249 7.23 -17.63 -5.90
C PRO A 249 6.98 -16.13 -5.88
N ASN A 250 7.98 -15.35 -6.31
CA ASN A 250 7.88 -13.89 -6.45
C ASN A 250 8.73 -13.43 -7.63
N THR A 251 8.12 -12.79 -8.60
CA THR A 251 8.81 -12.29 -9.81
C THR A 251 9.82 -11.18 -9.51
N GLY A 252 9.70 -10.49 -8.37
CA GLY A 252 10.73 -9.57 -7.88
C GLY A 252 12.02 -10.27 -7.41
N ASN A 253 12.02 -11.62 -7.30
CA ASN A 253 13.19 -12.44 -6.96
C ASN A 253 13.62 -13.26 -8.17
N GLU A 254 14.89 -13.47 -8.36
CA GLU A 254 15.56 -14.14 -9.48
C GLU A 254 14.69 -15.16 -10.27
N GLY A 255 14.00 -14.70 -11.32
CA GLY A 255 13.18 -15.55 -12.20
C GLY A 255 11.92 -16.15 -11.58
N GLY A 256 11.36 -15.53 -10.55
CA GLY A 256 10.14 -16.00 -9.88
C GLY A 256 10.37 -17.17 -8.92
N LYS A 257 11.56 -17.23 -8.31
CA LYS A 257 11.85 -18.20 -7.25
C LYS A 257 11.26 -17.79 -5.91
N PRO A 258 10.96 -18.73 -5.01
CA PRO A 258 10.66 -18.43 -3.61
C PRO A 258 11.78 -17.63 -2.95
N LEU A 259 11.45 -16.83 -1.94
CA LEU A 259 12.45 -16.10 -1.17
C LEU A 259 13.39 -17.08 -0.44
N ALA A 260 14.68 -16.77 -0.42
CA ALA A 260 15.63 -17.50 0.41
C ALA A 260 15.21 -17.39 1.89
N GLY A 261 15.25 -18.51 2.62
CA GLY A 261 14.89 -18.54 4.03
C GLY A 261 13.36 -18.52 4.30
N HIS A 262 12.54 -18.93 3.35
CA HIS A 262 11.13 -19.26 3.62
C HIS A 262 11.03 -20.52 4.49
N LEU A 263 10.00 -20.59 5.34
CA LEU A 263 9.95 -21.59 6.39
C LEU A 263 9.56 -23.00 5.88
N LEU A 264 8.57 -23.09 4.99
CA LEU A 264 8.04 -24.37 4.53
C LEU A 264 8.69 -24.82 3.22
N ALA A 265 9.23 -26.04 3.21
CA ALA A 265 9.54 -26.72 1.96
C ALA A 265 8.24 -27.06 1.25
N SER A 266 7.96 -26.39 0.15
CA SER A 266 6.69 -26.50 -0.57
C SER A 266 6.91 -26.62 -2.07
N SER A 267 5.90 -27.10 -2.79
CA SER A 267 5.87 -27.15 -4.24
C SER A 267 4.53 -26.66 -4.79
N PHE A 268 4.63 -26.04 -5.96
CA PHE A 268 3.49 -25.52 -6.73
C PHE A 268 3.36 -26.35 -8.00
N GLN A 269 2.19 -26.92 -8.24
CA GLN A 269 1.94 -27.83 -9.38
C GLN A 269 0.64 -27.44 -10.08
N GLY A 270 0.60 -27.59 -11.40
CA GLY A 270 -0.59 -27.32 -12.19
C GLY A 270 -0.53 -26.01 -12.96
N PRO A 271 -1.65 -25.60 -13.57
CA PRO A 271 -1.70 -24.44 -14.46
C PRO A 271 -1.51 -23.12 -13.71
N VAL A 272 -1.06 -22.10 -14.45
CA VAL A 272 -0.78 -20.75 -13.92
C VAL A 272 -2.00 -20.12 -13.22
N TRP A 273 -3.20 -20.31 -13.76
CA TRP A 273 -4.41 -19.76 -13.14
C TRP A 273 -4.67 -20.31 -11.73
N LEU A 274 -4.23 -21.56 -11.47
CA LEU A 274 -4.36 -22.22 -10.16
C LEU A 274 -3.28 -21.75 -9.19
N THR A 275 -2.01 -21.75 -9.61
CA THR A 275 -0.85 -21.53 -8.73
C THR A 275 -0.32 -20.11 -8.75
N GLY A 276 -0.68 -19.32 -9.75
CA GLY A 276 -0.09 -18.03 -10.06
C GLY A 276 1.26 -18.11 -10.79
N GLY A 277 1.80 -19.32 -11.01
CA GLY A 277 3.07 -19.53 -11.71
C GLY A 277 4.25 -18.79 -11.05
N PRO A 278 5.12 -18.13 -11.84
CA PRO A 278 6.28 -17.39 -11.30
C PRO A 278 5.88 -16.18 -10.44
N THR A 279 4.68 -15.64 -10.59
CA THR A 279 4.16 -14.51 -9.80
C THR A 279 3.73 -14.95 -8.39
N GLY A 280 3.43 -16.25 -8.23
CA GLY A 280 2.98 -16.82 -6.97
C GLY A 280 1.49 -16.67 -6.70
N ALA A 281 1.07 -17.05 -5.50
CA ALA A 281 -0.33 -17.20 -5.11
C ALA A 281 -1.18 -15.93 -5.35
N GLN A 282 -0.60 -14.74 -5.33
CA GLN A 282 -1.32 -13.49 -5.61
C GLN A 282 -1.91 -13.44 -7.03
N ALA A 283 -1.32 -14.13 -8.00
CA ALA A 283 -1.85 -14.26 -9.37
C ALA A 283 -2.76 -15.49 -9.58
N SER A 284 -3.20 -16.14 -8.52
CA SER A 284 -4.16 -17.24 -8.58
C SER A 284 -5.61 -16.73 -8.68
N VAL A 285 -6.47 -17.50 -9.33
CA VAL A 285 -7.93 -17.27 -9.35
C VAL A 285 -8.53 -17.34 -7.94
N PHE A 286 -7.92 -18.08 -7.03
CA PHE A 286 -8.37 -18.14 -5.63
C PHE A 286 -8.13 -16.85 -4.89
N THR A 287 -7.11 -16.08 -5.27
CA THR A 287 -6.91 -14.73 -4.73
C THR A 287 -8.05 -13.80 -5.19
N LEU A 288 -8.51 -13.91 -6.42
CA LEU A 288 -9.70 -13.17 -6.88
C LEU A 288 -10.95 -13.52 -6.06
N ALA A 289 -11.20 -14.81 -5.83
CA ALA A 289 -12.32 -15.26 -5.00
C ALA A 289 -12.19 -14.78 -3.54
N MET A 290 -11.00 -14.85 -2.98
CA MET A 290 -10.70 -14.37 -1.64
C MET A 290 -10.96 -12.85 -1.53
N VAL A 291 -10.53 -12.04 -2.50
CA VAL A 291 -10.77 -10.59 -2.50
C VAL A 291 -12.27 -10.28 -2.56
N ALA A 292 -13.03 -10.99 -3.38
CA ALA A 292 -14.49 -10.83 -3.42
C ALA A 292 -15.13 -11.14 -2.06
N LEU A 293 -14.70 -12.22 -1.41
CA LEU A 293 -15.13 -12.58 -0.06
C LEU A 293 -14.77 -11.51 0.98
N LEU A 294 -13.56 -10.96 0.90
CA LEU A 294 -13.11 -9.87 1.78
C LEU A 294 -14.01 -8.64 1.67
N PHE A 295 -14.36 -8.21 0.46
CA PHE A 295 -15.30 -7.10 0.27
C PHE A 295 -16.65 -7.39 0.94
N ALA A 296 -17.20 -8.59 0.75
CA ALA A 296 -18.48 -8.98 1.33
C ALA A 296 -18.44 -9.00 2.87
N LEU A 297 -17.46 -9.69 3.45
CA LEU A 297 -17.32 -9.82 4.90
C LEU A 297 -17.01 -8.47 5.55
N PHE A 298 -16.13 -7.66 4.95
CA PHE A 298 -15.79 -6.35 5.47
C PHE A 298 -16.97 -5.38 5.39
N HIS A 299 -17.77 -5.43 4.30
CA HIS A 299 -19.00 -4.66 4.19
C HIS A 299 -20.01 -5.04 5.27
N TRP A 300 -20.15 -6.33 5.56
CA TRP A 300 -21.02 -6.81 6.64
C TRP A 300 -20.54 -6.34 8.02
N ARG A 301 -19.22 -6.39 8.27
CA ARG A 301 -18.62 -6.01 9.56
C ARG A 301 -18.56 -4.50 9.80
N TYR A 302 -18.30 -3.70 8.76
CA TYR A 302 -18.12 -2.26 8.80
C TYR A 302 -19.09 -1.57 7.84
N ARG A 303 -20.23 -1.12 8.34
CA ARG A 303 -21.31 -0.56 7.50
C ARG A 303 -21.19 0.94 7.26
N GLU A 304 -20.59 1.69 8.19
CA GLU A 304 -20.53 3.14 8.15
C GLU A 304 -19.28 3.64 7.42
N ALA A 305 -19.42 4.73 6.67
CA ALA A 305 -18.30 5.43 6.07
C ALA A 305 -17.77 6.48 7.05
N ARG A 306 -16.48 6.41 7.38
CA ARG A 306 -15.81 7.30 8.35
C ARG A 306 -14.79 8.24 7.75
N TYR A 307 -14.35 8.00 6.50
CA TYR A 307 -13.25 8.75 5.90
C TYR A 307 -13.48 8.98 4.39
N PRO A 308 -12.98 10.08 3.81
CA PRO A 308 -12.45 11.26 4.49
C PRO A 308 -13.57 12.17 5.03
N VAL A 309 -13.27 12.92 6.10
CA VAL A 309 -14.15 13.99 6.58
C VAL A 309 -13.79 15.26 5.82
N LEU A 310 -14.32 15.40 4.61
CA LEU A 310 -13.95 16.47 3.66
C LEU A 310 -14.41 17.88 4.11
N ASN A 311 -15.40 17.97 5.00
CA ASN A 311 -16.04 19.23 5.40
C ASN A 311 -15.44 19.89 6.66
N GLN A 312 -14.35 19.34 7.23
CA GLN A 312 -13.67 20.04 8.32
C GLN A 312 -12.75 21.13 7.73
N PRO A 313 -12.93 22.41 8.17
CA PRO A 313 -11.98 23.44 7.79
C PRO A 313 -10.58 23.10 8.29
N PRO A 314 -9.51 23.60 7.64
CA PRO A 314 -8.15 23.50 8.18
C PRO A 314 -8.14 24.15 9.57
N ARG A 315 -7.52 23.45 10.53
CA ARG A 315 -7.33 23.99 11.89
C ARG A 315 -6.22 25.02 11.92
#